data_d81d7d2613dc34d16a73ad3d818fd918
#
_entry.id   d81d7d2613dc34d16a73ad3d818fd918
#
_cell.length_a   1.000
_cell.length_b   1.000
_cell.length_c   1.000
_cell.angle_alpha   90.00
_cell.angle_beta   90.00
_cell.angle_gamma   90.00
#
_symmetry.space_group_name_H-M   'P 1'
#
loop_
_entity.id
_entity.type
_entity.pdbx_description
1 polymer ?
#
loop_
_entity_poly.entity_id
_entity_poly.type
_entity_poly.pdbx_seq_one_letter_code
_entity_poly.pdbx_strand_id
1 'polypeptide(L)'
;MGMLLSVRGIRKSFGAVAALRHADLDMAEGEVVALLGDNGAGKSTFVRLLSGAGRPDGGTFRFGGNPVDLAKYSVRKARDMGIETVHQDRCLCEGQSLWRNMFVGRHVRTRWGFIDIAAEREATRVMLGEWLGLGGAGLDPDADVR
;
A
#
# COMPACT_ATOMS: atom_id res chain seq x y z
N MET A 1 -20.52 10.81 8.19
CA MET A 1 -19.23 10.26 7.76
C MET A 1 -19.10 8.88 8.38
N GLY A 2 -18.86 7.86 7.54
CA GLY A 2 -18.71 6.49 8.02
C GLY A 2 -17.32 6.24 8.60
N MET A 3 -17.21 5.27 9.51
CA MET A 3 -15.91 4.78 9.99
C MET A 3 -15.27 3.94 8.89
N LEU A 4 -14.16 4.42 8.33
CA LEU A 4 -13.44 3.71 7.27
C LEU A 4 -12.55 2.61 7.86
N LEU A 5 -11.76 2.95 8.88
CA LEU A 5 -10.81 2.06 9.50
C LEU A 5 -11.02 2.04 11.01
N SER A 6 -11.07 0.86 11.61
CA SER A 6 -11.07 0.70 13.06
C SER A 6 -10.15 -0.43 13.47
N VAL A 7 -9.17 -0.11 14.27
CA VAL A 7 -8.16 -1.04 14.79
C VAL A 7 -8.22 -1.03 16.31
N ARG A 8 -8.23 -2.21 16.93
CA ARG A 8 -8.32 -2.34 18.39
C ARG A 8 -7.33 -3.38 18.91
N GLY A 9 -6.59 -2.98 19.93
CA GLY A 9 -5.71 -3.85 20.69
C GLY A 9 -4.65 -4.55 19.84
N ILE A 10 -4.20 -3.95 18.75
CA ILE A 10 -3.17 -4.56 17.90
C ILE A 10 -1.87 -4.69 18.68
N ARG A 11 -1.33 -5.91 18.64
CA ARG A 11 -0.08 -6.28 19.32
C ARG A 11 0.89 -6.89 18.32
N LYS A 12 2.19 -6.63 18.52
CA LYS A 12 3.25 -7.24 17.72
C LYS A 12 4.54 -7.36 18.50
N SER A 13 5.10 -8.55 18.54
CA SER A 13 6.43 -8.82 19.10
C SER A 13 7.35 -9.41 18.05
N PHE A 14 8.62 -9.16 18.16
CA PHE A 14 9.70 -9.76 17.40
C PHE A 14 10.67 -10.42 18.38
N GLY A 15 10.55 -11.74 18.54
CA GLY A 15 11.25 -12.45 19.61
C GLY A 15 10.85 -11.90 20.99
N ALA A 16 11.82 -11.50 21.78
CA ALA A 16 11.59 -10.92 23.12
C ALA A 16 11.19 -9.43 23.11
N VAL A 17 11.24 -8.77 21.95
CA VAL A 17 10.96 -7.32 21.83
C VAL A 17 9.49 -7.10 21.49
N ALA A 18 8.73 -6.49 22.39
CA ALA A 18 7.36 -6.04 22.13
C ALA A 18 7.40 -4.72 21.34
N ALA A 19 7.26 -4.79 20.02
CA ALA A 19 7.25 -3.63 19.13
C ALA A 19 5.93 -2.84 19.22
N LEU A 20 4.81 -3.52 19.48
CA LEU A 20 3.51 -2.92 19.78
C LEU A 20 2.86 -3.71 20.91
N ARG A 21 2.62 -3.05 22.04
CA ARG A 21 1.95 -3.67 23.21
C ARG A 21 0.44 -3.57 23.10
N HIS A 22 -0.04 -2.46 22.62
CA HIS A 22 -1.46 -2.16 22.42
C HIS A 22 -1.54 -0.94 21.50
N ALA A 23 -2.23 -1.07 20.37
CA ALA A 23 -2.43 0.05 19.48
C ALA A 23 -3.89 0.06 18.99
N ASP A 24 -4.53 1.22 19.13
CA ASP A 24 -5.87 1.51 18.68
C ASP A 24 -5.82 2.67 17.70
N LEU A 25 -6.64 2.61 16.67
CA LEU A 25 -6.82 3.70 15.70
C LEU A 25 -8.22 3.64 15.12
N ASP A 26 -8.86 4.78 15.06
CA ASP A 26 -10.05 5.01 14.24
C ASP A 26 -9.73 6.05 13.18
N MET A 27 -10.29 5.87 12.01
CA MET A 27 -10.19 6.82 10.91
C MET A 27 -11.51 6.84 10.14
N ALA A 28 -12.10 8.02 10.01
CA ALA A 28 -13.31 8.23 9.21
C ALA A 28 -12.96 8.38 7.71
N GLU A 29 -13.98 8.32 6.86
CA GLU A 29 -13.83 8.63 5.44
C GLU A 29 -13.42 10.10 5.25
N GLY A 30 -12.40 10.33 4.41
CA GLY A 30 -11.85 11.66 4.12
C GLY A 30 -10.99 12.26 5.24
N GLU A 31 -10.74 11.52 6.32
CA GLU A 31 -9.91 11.98 7.43
C GLU A 31 -8.42 11.79 7.13
N VAL A 32 -7.59 12.73 7.61
CA VAL A 32 -6.13 12.64 7.60
C VAL A 32 -5.65 12.46 9.04
N VAL A 33 -4.97 11.33 9.31
CA VAL A 33 -4.46 10.99 10.64
C VAL A 33 -2.94 10.97 10.62
N ALA A 34 -2.29 11.68 11.55
CA ALA A 34 -0.84 11.65 11.74
C ALA A 34 -0.46 10.75 12.92
N LEU A 35 0.47 9.81 12.67
CA LEU A 35 1.08 8.99 13.71
C LEU A 35 2.36 9.66 14.23
N LEU A 36 2.31 10.20 15.44
CA LEU A 36 3.42 10.87 16.08
C LEU A 36 4.02 9.98 17.20
N GLY A 37 5.28 10.20 17.50
CA GLY A 37 5.99 9.48 18.57
C GLY A 37 7.48 9.34 18.28
N ASP A 38 8.25 8.96 19.28
CA ASP A 38 9.69 8.79 19.23
C ASP A 38 10.14 7.66 18.28
N ASN A 39 11.45 7.63 18.00
CA ASN A 39 12.05 6.51 17.28
C ASN A 39 11.93 5.25 18.15
N GLY A 40 11.44 4.16 17.52
CA GLY A 40 11.16 2.92 18.26
C GLY A 40 9.75 2.82 18.85
N ALA A 41 8.91 3.86 18.79
CA ALA A 41 7.52 3.82 19.32
C ALA A 41 6.57 2.86 18.58
N GLY A 42 7.06 2.13 17.55
CA GLY A 42 6.26 1.15 16.82
C GLY A 42 5.49 1.69 15.61
N LYS A 43 5.64 2.97 15.25
CA LYS A 43 4.91 3.60 14.12
C LYS A 43 5.04 2.82 12.82
N SER A 44 6.28 2.54 12.40
CA SER A 44 6.54 1.78 11.17
C SER A 44 6.03 0.35 11.26
N THR A 45 6.08 -0.27 12.44
CA THR A 45 5.49 -1.60 12.68
C THR A 45 3.98 -1.54 12.49
N PHE A 46 3.32 -0.53 13.05
CA PHE A 46 1.87 -0.36 12.92
C PHE A 46 1.46 -0.18 11.46
N VAL A 47 2.13 0.71 10.71
CA VAL A 47 1.88 0.91 9.28
C VAL A 47 2.11 -0.39 8.49
N ARG A 48 3.16 -1.15 8.78
CA ARG A 48 3.41 -2.46 8.14
C ARG A 48 2.31 -3.48 8.42
N LEU A 49 1.70 -3.46 9.59
CA LEU A 49 0.57 -4.34 9.89
C LEU A 49 -0.68 -3.91 9.11
N LEU A 50 -0.95 -2.61 9.01
CA LEU A 50 -2.07 -2.06 8.22
C LEU A 50 -1.92 -2.35 6.72
N SER A 51 -0.69 -2.28 6.20
CA SER A 51 -0.40 -2.59 4.79
C SER A 51 -0.42 -4.10 4.46
N GLY A 52 -0.59 -4.95 5.46
CA GLY A 52 -0.53 -6.41 5.29
C GLY A 52 0.87 -6.97 5.09
N ALA A 53 1.93 -6.15 5.20
CA ALA A 53 3.33 -6.58 5.12
C ALA A 53 3.83 -7.27 6.39
N GLY A 54 2.99 -7.38 7.41
CA GLY A 54 3.24 -8.10 8.65
C GLY A 54 1.94 -8.67 9.21
N ARG A 55 2.06 -9.65 10.10
CA ARG A 55 0.92 -10.19 10.83
C ARG A 55 0.97 -9.74 12.28
N PRO A 56 -0.13 -9.18 12.83
CA PRO A 56 -0.21 -8.91 14.25
C PRO A 56 -0.30 -10.22 15.05
N ASP A 57 0.11 -10.18 16.31
CA ASP A 57 0.00 -11.31 17.21
C ASP A 57 -1.36 -11.31 17.94
N GLY A 58 -2.13 -10.23 17.82
CA GLY A 58 -3.48 -10.12 18.37
C GLY A 58 -4.10 -8.76 18.07
N GLY A 59 -5.36 -8.63 18.42
CA GLY A 59 -6.18 -7.45 18.16
C GLY A 59 -7.22 -7.69 17.06
N THR A 60 -7.92 -6.64 16.69
CA THR A 60 -8.95 -6.68 15.65
C THR A 60 -8.76 -5.53 14.66
N PHE A 61 -9.16 -5.77 13.43
CA PHE A 61 -9.11 -4.81 12.35
C PHE A 61 -10.43 -4.84 11.58
N ARG A 62 -11.04 -3.68 11.36
CA ARG A 62 -12.24 -3.52 10.54
C ARG A 62 -11.97 -2.47 9.48
N PHE A 63 -12.46 -2.71 8.27
CA PHE A 63 -12.36 -1.78 7.15
C PHE A 63 -13.71 -1.68 6.43
N GLY A 64 -14.19 -0.45 6.21
CA GLY A 64 -15.52 -0.21 5.66
C GLY A 64 -16.62 -0.89 6.48
N GLY A 65 -16.48 -0.94 7.81
CA GLY A 65 -17.40 -1.62 8.72
C GLY A 65 -17.25 -3.13 8.81
N ASN A 66 -16.53 -3.78 7.88
CA ASN A 66 -16.37 -5.23 7.81
C ASN A 66 -15.15 -5.72 8.62
N PRO A 67 -15.24 -6.84 9.34
CA PRO A 67 -14.09 -7.42 10.01
C PRO A 67 -13.09 -7.99 9.01
N VAL A 68 -11.81 -7.77 9.26
CA VAL A 68 -10.70 -8.30 8.46
C VAL A 68 -10.13 -9.54 9.15
N ASP A 69 -10.06 -10.66 8.42
CA ASP A 69 -9.42 -11.88 8.90
C ASP A 69 -7.89 -11.71 8.91
N LEU A 70 -7.34 -11.39 10.06
CA LEU A 70 -5.91 -11.14 10.24
C LEU A 70 -5.02 -12.37 9.95
N ALA A 71 -5.57 -13.59 10.02
CA ALA A 71 -4.83 -14.81 9.70
C ALA A 71 -4.56 -14.93 8.18
N LYS A 72 -5.47 -14.39 7.36
CA LYS A 72 -5.39 -14.39 5.88
C LYS A 72 -5.01 -13.02 5.31
N TYR A 73 -4.76 -12.04 6.17
CA TYR A 73 -4.43 -10.70 5.74
C TYR A 73 -3.01 -10.65 5.14
N SER A 74 -2.88 -9.95 4.03
CA SER A 74 -1.66 -9.84 3.25
C SER A 74 -1.65 -8.54 2.46
N VAL A 75 -0.50 -8.14 1.91
CA VAL A 75 -0.37 -6.95 1.04
C VAL A 75 -1.37 -6.98 -0.11
N ARG A 76 -1.55 -8.16 -0.73
CA ARG A 76 -2.55 -8.32 -1.80
C ARG A 76 -3.96 -8.03 -1.28
N LYS A 77 -4.32 -8.58 -0.13
CA LYS A 77 -5.64 -8.36 0.46
C LYS A 77 -5.87 -6.90 0.86
N ALA A 78 -4.84 -6.23 1.38
CA ALA A 78 -4.88 -4.80 1.69
C ALA A 78 -5.17 -3.98 0.42
N ARG A 79 -4.46 -4.25 -0.67
CA ARG A 79 -4.69 -3.61 -1.97
C ARG A 79 -6.08 -3.88 -2.54
N ASP A 80 -6.55 -5.12 -2.47
CA ASP A 80 -7.91 -5.49 -2.92
C ASP A 80 -8.99 -4.71 -2.14
N MET A 81 -8.68 -4.25 -0.93
CA MET A 81 -9.53 -3.41 -0.10
C MET A 81 -9.34 -1.90 -0.35
N GLY A 82 -8.37 -1.50 -1.18
CA GLY A 82 -8.04 -0.10 -1.45
C GLY A 82 -7.02 0.52 -0.50
N ILE A 83 -6.31 -0.29 0.31
CA ILE A 83 -5.25 0.20 1.20
C ILE A 83 -3.93 0.17 0.44
N GLU A 84 -3.39 1.34 0.14
CA GLU A 84 -2.09 1.50 -0.49
C GLU A 84 -1.08 2.10 0.48
N THR A 85 0.19 1.78 0.30
CA THR A 85 1.27 2.24 1.18
C THR A 85 2.41 2.81 0.35
N VAL A 86 2.82 4.03 0.71
CA VAL A 86 4.03 4.64 0.17
C VAL A 86 5.17 4.43 1.17
N HIS A 87 6.24 3.78 0.73
CA HIS A 87 7.43 3.54 1.54
C HIS A 87 8.41 4.71 1.45
N GLN A 88 9.22 4.90 2.47
CA GLN A 88 10.27 5.94 2.49
C GLN A 88 11.39 5.68 1.50
N ASP A 89 11.72 4.40 1.29
CA ASP A 89 12.73 4.00 0.33
C ASP A 89 12.20 4.10 -1.10
N ARG A 90 13.07 4.48 -2.02
CA ARG A 90 12.75 4.49 -3.46
C ARG A 90 12.56 3.05 -3.91
N CYS A 91 11.30 2.60 -3.96
CA CYS A 91 10.94 1.25 -4.41
C CYS A 91 10.87 1.16 -5.95
N LEU A 92 11.74 1.87 -6.64
CA LEU A 92 11.84 1.80 -8.10
C LEU A 92 12.89 0.78 -8.51
N CYS A 93 12.54 -0.08 -9.46
CA CYS A 93 13.48 -0.99 -10.08
C CYS A 93 14.29 -0.22 -11.13
N GLU A 94 15.53 0.13 -10.79
CA GLU A 94 16.47 0.75 -11.72
C GLU A 94 16.70 -0.16 -12.95
N GLY A 95 16.89 0.43 -14.12
CA GLY A 95 17.06 -0.30 -15.37
C GLY A 95 15.77 -0.97 -15.89
N GLN A 96 14.63 -0.65 -15.32
CA GLN A 96 13.31 -1.03 -15.84
C GLN A 96 12.55 0.19 -16.29
N SER A 97 11.72 0.02 -17.32
CA SER A 97 10.90 1.11 -17.84
C SER A 97 9.88 1.62 -16.81
N LEU A 98 9.43 2.87 -16.99
CA LEU A 98 8.42 3.49 -16.12
C LEU A 98 7.15 2.65 -16.05
N TRP A 99 6.63 2.16 -17.19
CA TRP A 99 5.41 1.35 -17.18
C TRP A 99 5.57 0.05 -16.40
N ARG A 100 6.74 -0.60 -16.46
CA ARG A 100 7.02 -1.81 -15.66
C ARG A 100 7.03 -1.51 -14.18
N ASN A 101 7.67 -0.41 -13.79
CA ASN A 101 7.69 0.04 -12.40
C ASN A 101 6.28 0.33 -11.85
N MET A 102 5.40 0.94 -12.68
CA MET A 102 4.03 1.26 -12.26
C MET A 102 3.15 0.03 -12.08
N PHE A 103 3.41 -1.05 -12.83
CA PHE A 103 2.57 -2.26 -12.82
C PHE A 103 3.18 -3.46 -12.10
N VAL A 104 4.32 -3.30 -11.43
CA VAL A 104 4.91 -4.38 -10.60
C VAL A 104 3.89 -4.91 -9.60
N GLY A 105 3.62 -6.23 -9.67
CA GLY A 105 2.69 -6.92 -8.79
C GLY A 105 1.20 -6.67 -9.04
N ARG A 106 0.84 -5.85 -10.06
CA ARG A 106 -0.56 -5.53 -10.45
C ARG A 106 -0.76 -5.47 -11.96
N HIS A 107 -0.15 -6.41 -12.67
CA HIS A 107 -0.18 -6.45 -14.14
C HIS A 107 -1.61 -6.54 -14.70
N VAL A 108 -1.89 -5.74 -15.71
CA VAL A 108 -3.07 -5.88 -16.57
C VAL A 108 -2.92 -7.17 -17.38
N ARG A 109 -3.97 -8.00 -17.41
CA ARG A 109 -3.91 -9.28 -18.10
C ARG A 109 -4.88 -9.33 -19.27
N THR A 110 -4.42 -9.91 -20.36
CA THR A 110 -5.28 -10.28 -21.49
C THR A 110 -6.27 -11.38 -21.06
N ARG A 111 -7.28 -11.63 -21.88
CA ARG A 111 -8.23 -12.74 -21.67
C ARG A 111 -7.55 -14.13 -21.56
N TRP A 112 -6.34 -14.25 -22.06
CA TRP A 112 -5.52 -15.47 -22.03
C TRP A 112 -4.59 -15.55 -20.82
N GLY A 113 -4.61 -14.57 -19.92
CA GLY A 113 -3.79 -14.51 -18.72
C GLY A 113 -2.37 -13.96 -18.91
N PHE A 114 -1.99 -13.57 -20.14
CA PHE A 114 -0.70 -12.91 -20.41
C PHE A 114 -0.74 -11.43 -19.98
N ILE A 115 0.42 -10.83 -19.73
CA ILE A 115 0.54 -9.40 -19.45
C ILE A 115 0.16 -8.61 -20.72
N ASP A 116 -0.76 -7.66 -20.58
CA ASP A 116 -1.14 -6.75 -21.65
C ASP A 116 -0.24 -5.51 -21.63
N ILE A 117 0.91 -5.62 -22.30
CA ILE A 117 1.92 -4.56 -22.36
C ILE A 117 1.37 -3.28 -23.00
N ALA A 118 0.52 -3.42 -24.01
CA ALA A 118 -0.06 -2.25 -24.69
C ALA A 118 -0.99 -1.47 -23.75
N ALA A 119 -1.83 -2.18 -23.00
CA ALA A 119 -2.71 -1.57 -22.03
C ALA A 119 -1.93 -0.92 -20.86
N GLU A 120 -0.85 -1.56 -20.38
CA GLU A 120 -0.02 -1.00 -19.31
C GLU A 120 0.73 0.28 -19.75
N ARG A 121 1.28 0.29 -20.97
CA ARG A 121 1.92 1.48 -21.53
C ARG A 121 0.95 2.64 -21.71
N GLU A 122 -0.23 2.37 -22.25
CA GLU A 122 -1.26 3.40 -22.42
C GLU A 122 -1.76 3.94 -21.08
N ALA A 123 -2.04 3.08 -20.12
CA ALA A 123 -2.41 3.51 -18.78
C ALA A 123 -1.32 4.36 -18.12
N THR A 124 -0.03 4.01 -18.31
CA THR A 124 1.09 4.82 -17.84
C THR A 124 1.09 6.21 -18.48
N ARG A 125 0.88 6.28 -19.81
CA ARG A 125 0.83 7.56 -20.52
C ARG A 125 -0.29 8.46 -20.01
N VAL A 126 -1.47 7.90 -19.80
CA VAL A 126 -2.62 8.63 -19.24
C VAL A 126 -2.31 9.12 -17.82
N MET A 127 -1.76 8.26 -16.95
CA MET A 127 -1.41 8.67 -15.58
C MET A 127 -0.38 9.79 -15.53
N LEU A 128 0.68 9.70 -16.36
CA LEU A 128 1.71 10.72 -16.43
C LEU A 128 1.16 12.05 -16.98
N GLY A 129 0.35 11.97 -18.05
CA GLY A 129 -0.20 13.14 -18.72
C GLY A 129 -1.33 13.82 -17.95
N GLU A 130 -2.38 13.06 -17.66
CA GLU A 130 -3.63 13.63 -17.15
C GLU A 130 -3.64 13.79 -15.63
N TRP A 131 -3.11 12.79 -14.87
CA TRP A 131 -3.22 12.81 -13.41
C TRP A 131 -2.07 13.56 -12.75
N LEU A 132 -0.86 13.42 -13.29
CA LEU A 132 0.33 14.09 -12.74
C LEU A 132 0.66 15.41 -13.45
N GLY A 133 -0.06 15.74 -14.52
CA GLY A 133 0.19 16.98 -15.29
C GLY A 133 1.56 17.00 -15.98
N LEU A 134 2.20 15.85 -16.16
CA LEU A 134 3.55 15.72 -16.70
C LEU A 134 3.58 15.50 -18.23
N GLY A 135 2.43 15.61 -18.92
CA GLY A 135 2.32 15.39 -20.36
C GLY A 135 3.22 16.31 -21.22
N GLY A 136 3.56 17.49 -20.69
CA GLY A 136 4.51 18.42 -21.32
C GLY A 136 6.00 18.15 -21.01
N ALA A 137 6.29 17.24 -20.08
CA ALA A 137 7.66 16.96 -19.64
C ALA A 137 8.41 15.96 -20.54
N GLY A 138 7.77 15.46 -21.61
CA GLY A 138 8.37 14.50 -22.54
C GLY A 138 8.71 13.14 -21.90
N LEU A 139 8.02 12.78 -20.81
CA LEU A 139 8.22 11.50 -20.16
C LEU A 139 7.64 10.37 -21.02
N ASP A 140 8.54 9.50 -21.47
CA ASP A 140 8.18 8.30 -22.21
C ASP A 140 7.91 7.15 -21.23
N PRO A 141 6.74 6.46 -21.32
CA PRO A 141 6.49 5.25 -20.54
C PRO A 141 7.59 4.18 -20.67
N ASP A 142 8.28 4.13 -21.80
CA ASP A 142 9.38 3.20 -22.07
C ASP A 142 10.75 3.69 -21.57
N ALA A 143 10.84 4.93 -21.03
CA ALA A 143 12.08 5.43 -20.44
C ALA A 143 12.50 4.58 -19.23
N ASP A 144 13.78 4.24 -19.17
CA ASP A 144 14.36 3.52 -18.02
C ASP A 144 14.49 4.44 -16.82
N VAL A 145 14.15 3.92 -15.66
CA VAL A 145 14.41 4.56 -14.36
C VAL A 145 15.90 4.43 -14.06
N ARG A 146 16.55 5.55 -13.76
CA ARG A 146 17.97 5.66 -13.42
C ARG A 146 18.17 6.20 -12.01
#